data_41a8d487625b3d12f0131f78edbaf55e
#
_entry.id   41a8d487625b3d12f0131f78edbaf55e
#
_cell.length_a   1.000
_cell.length_b   1.000
_cell.length_c   1.000
_cell.angle_alpha   90.00
_cell.angle_beta   90.00
_cell.angle_gamma   90.00
#
_symmetry.space_group_name_H-M   'P 1'
#
loop_
_entity.id
_entity.type
_entity.pdbx_description
1 polymer ?
#
loop_
_entity_poly.entity_id
_entity_poly.type
_entity_poly.pdbx_seq_one_letter_code
_entity_poly.pdbx_strand_id
1 'polypeptide(L)'
;MSARRIAARLLQLDLTAPAQRDGELVVIDTVYDGEDLGEVGELTGLGPGGVIAAHTGQIWTVAFAGFAPGFGYMVGENQDLEVPRRSSPRTAVPAGSVALAGNYSAVYPRRSPGGWQLIGRTGAQMWDLDREQPALAAPGHRVQFRAVRATVTLAAKQPAPAPAPEVSSGLRIVSPGLQSLIQDLGRFGHSGLGVSAAGALDRASLRRANRLVGNAPSAAAVETVAGGLTVQAVGDQVLAVTGAPADLSIETPSADGVEPAWRTAAMATPFALLDGETLTIGAPESGFRSYLAVRGGVDAAPVLGSRSTDTMSGIGPAPLAAGQLLAVGGEAESGVVGHPEMQPDFPGTGVTVLDVVPGPRADWFDADALASFCGQDWEVKPQSNRVGMRLQGTPLQRTRQGELASEGTVAGAVQVPPEGLPVLFLADHPITGGYPVIAVVVDSQLDRAAQVPIGGKIRFRWVPDEIAAATAAPEHTTPEPEESN
;
A
#
# COMPACT_ATOMS: atom_id res chain seq x y z
N MET A 1 -5.20 -3.58 21.85
CA MET A 1 -5.48 -2.52 22.88
C MET A 1 -6.80 -1.89 22.50
N SER A 2 -7.78 -1.73 23.41
CA SER A 2 -9.09 -1.14 23.06
C SER A 2 -8.96 0.35 22.73
N ALA A 3 -9.84 0.87 21.86
CA ALA A 3 -9.86 2.29 21.49
C ALA A 3 -9.98 3.20 22.73
N ARG A 4 -10.77 2.79 23.74
CA ARG A 4 -10.90 3.51 25.02
C ARG A 4 -9.56 3.61 25.79
N ARG A 5 -8.74 2.54 25.81
CA ARG A 5 -7.41 2.58 26.44
C ARG A 5 -6.44 3.49 25.68
N ILE A 6 -6.50 3.47 24.34
CA ILE A 6 -5.69 4.38 23.52
C ILE A 6 -6.11 5.83 23.78
N ALA A 7 -7.42 6.12 23.74
CA ALA A 7 -7.93 7.45 24.02
C ALA A 7 -7.56 7.94 25.43
N ALA A 8 -7.73 7.09 26.45
CA ALA A 8 -7.36 7.42 27.83
C ALA A 8 -5.85 7.71 27.95
N ARG A 9 -4.99 6.96 27.25
CA ARG A 9 -3.55 7.20 27.24
C ARG A 9 -3.17 8.47 26.49
N LEU A 10 -3.81 8.76 25.37
CA LEU A 10 -3.60 10.01 24.60
C LEU A 10 -3.98 11.24 25.42
N LEU A 11 -5.09 11.18 26.18
CA LEU A 11 -5.54 12.27 27.04
C LEU A 11 -4.59 12.52 28.24
N GLN A 12 -3.74 11.56 28.58
CA GLN A 12 -2.73 11.69 29.64
C GLN A 12 -1.38 12.19 29.14
N LEU A 13 -1.18 12.27 27.82
CA LEU A 13 0.05 12.78 27.25
C LEU A 13 0.09 14.30 27.38
N ASP A 14 1.21 14.82 27.87
CA ASP A 14 1.52 16.24 27.76
C ASP A 14 1.90 16.56 26.29
N LEU A 15 0.95 17.11 25.55
CA LEU A 15 1.13 17.52 24.14
C LEU A 15 1.59 18.98 24.03
N THR A 16 1.80 19.68 25.17
CA THR A 16 2.19 21.09 25.19
C THR A 16 3.69 21.29 25.06
N ALA A 17 4.49 20.27 25.35
CA ALA A 17 5.93 20.31 25.15
C ALA A 17 6.24 20.03 23.68
N PRO A 18 6.69 21.01 22.88
CA PRO A 18 7.22 20.71 21.57
C PRO A 18 8.43 19.81 21.77
N ALA A 19 8.42 18.63 21.18
CA ALA A 19 9.64 17.87 20.98
C ALA A 19 10.51 18.67 20.00
N GLN A 20 11.17 19.72 20.48
CA GLN A 20 12.26 20.39 19.77
C GLN A 20 13.39 19.35 19.64
N ARG A 21 13.27 18.49 18.64
CA ARG A 21 14.46 17.89 18.04
C ARG A 21 15.01 19.00 17.15
N ASP A 22 16.22 19.47 17.45
CA ASP A 22 17.03 20.21 16.50
C ASP A 22 17.31 19.29 15.31
N GLY A 23 16.32 19.18 14.42
CA GLY A 23 16.42 18.37 13.22
C GLY A 23 17.52 18.94 12.32
N GLU A 24 18.21 18.07 11.63
CA GLU A 24 19.22 18.41 10.65
C GLU A 24 18.68 19.47 9.66
N LEU A 25 19.52 20.46 9.34
CA LEU A 25 19.18 21.44 8.32
C LEU A 25 19.56 20.90 6.93
N VAL A 26 18.55 20.67 6.12
CA VAL A 26 18.68 20.23 4.73
C VAL A 26 18.52 21.43 3.81
N VAL A 27 19.50 21.68 2.93
CA VAL A 27 19.41 22.75 1.91
C VAL A 27 19.00 22.12 0.58
N ILE A 28 17.91 22.64 -0.01
CA ILE A 28 17.37 22.15 -1.30
C ILE A 28 17.53 23.25 -2.37
N ASP A 29 18.43 23.03 -3.31
CA ASP A 29 18.62 23.88 -4.47
C ASP A 29 17.41 23.78 -5.41
N THR A 30 16.80 24.92 -5.73
CA THR A 30 15.54 25.00 -6.46
C THR A 30 15.62 26.00 -7.60
N VAL A 31 15.21 25.57 -8.78
CA VAL A 31 14.95 26.42 -9.94
C VAL A 31 13.48 26.81 -9.92
N TYR A 32 13.18 28.12 -9.82
CA TYR A 32 11.81 28.63 -9.74
C TYR A 32 11.27 28.93 -11.14
N ASP A 33 10.89 27.87 -11.85
CA ASP A 33 10.30 27.92 -13.18
C ASP A 33 9.00 27.09 -13.26
N GLY A 34 8.31 26.93 -12.11
CA GLY A 34 7.08 26.18 -12.01
C GLY A 34 5.94 26.84 -12.79
N GLU A 35 5.09 25.98 -13.37
CA GLU A 35 3.97 26.41 -14.24
C GLU A 35 2.99 27.34 -13.50
N ASP A 36 2.84 27.19 -12.17
CA ASP A 36 1.87 27.93 -11.36
C ASP A 36 2.51 29.10 -10.58
N LEU A 37 3.81 29.38 -10.77
CA LEU A 37 4.50 30.44 -10.02
C LEU A 37 3.85 31.82 -10.21
N GLY A 38 3.35 32.10 -11.42
CA GLY A 38 2.60 33.33 -11.72
C GLY A 38 1.27 33.40 -10.99
N GLU A 39 0.49 32.32 -11.04
CA GLU A 39 -0.81 32.19 -10.35
C GLU A 39 -0.65 32.31 -8.83
N VAL A 40 0.34 31.64 -8.25
CA VAL A 40 0.66 31.78 -6.82
C VAL A 40 1.03 33.22 -6.48
N GLY A 41 1.78 33.90 -7.35
CA GLY A 41 2.10 35.32 -7.18
C GLY A 41 0.86 36.23 -7.15
N GLU A 42 -0.14 35.93 -7.95
CA GLU A 42 -1.43 36.66 -7.97
C GLU A 42 -2.26 36.33 -6.72
N LEU A 43 -2.40 35.03 -6.36
CA LEU A 43 -3.16 34.55 -5.19
C LEU A 43 -2.64 35.15 -3.88
N THR A 44 -1.32 35.28 -3.73
CA THR A 44 -0.69 35.82 -2.53
C THR A 44 -0.52 37.35 -2.57
N GLY A 45 -0.67 37.96 -3.73
CA GLY A 45 -0.38 39.39 -3.93
C GLY A 45 1.11 39.77 -3.95
N LEU A 46 2.01 38.78 -3.86
CA LEU A 46 3.46 38.98 -3.77
C LEU A 46 4.14 39.14 -5.14
N GLY A 47 3.47 38.69 -6.19
CA GLY A 47 4.08 38.49 -7.50
C GLY A 47 5.15 37.36 -7.49
N PRO A 48 5.61 36.90 -8.67
CA PRO A 48 6.54 35.77 -8.75
C PRO A 48 7.85 35.97 -7.97
N GLY A 49 8.42 37.16 -8.01
CA GLY A 49 9.65 37.51 -7.27
C GLY A 49 9.45 37.47 -5.75
N GLY A 50 8.31 37.96 -5.28
CA GLY A 50 7.95 37.92 -3.84
C GLY A 50 7.70 36.51 -3.34
N VAL A 51 7.06 35.64 -4.14
CA VAL A 51 6.88 34.22 -3.82
C VAL A 51 8.24 33.51 -3.64
N ILE A 52 9.19 33.77 -4.55
CA ILE A 52 10.54 33.19 -4.45
C ILE A 52 11.24 33.72 -3.18
N ALA A 53 11.16 34.99 -2.92
CA ALA A 53 11.79 35.59 -1.73
C ALA A 53 11.19 35.05 -0.43
N ALA A 54 9.86 34.94 -0.34
CA ALA A 54 9.18 34.38 0.83
C ALA A 54 9.49 32.91 1.02
N HIS A 55 9.56 32.12 -0.07
CA HIS A 55 9.83 30.67 0.00
C HIS A 55 11.27 30.37 0.42
N THR A 56 12.25 31.14 -0.07
CA THR A 56 13.68 30.98 0.26
C THR A 56 14.10 31.70 1.53
N GLY A 57 13.35 32.72 1.97
CA GLY A 57 13.67 33.57 3.09
C GLY A 57 13.29 33.02 4.47
N GLN A 58 12.72 31.82 4.53
CA GLN A 58 12.30 31.19 5.78
C GLN A 58 12.83 29.77 5.90
N ILE A 59 12.78 29.22 7.11
CA ILE A 59 13.02 27.82 7.37
C ILE A 59 11.68 27.07 7.37
N TRP A 60 11.67 25.95 6.69
CA TRP A 60 10.54 25.04 6.64
C TRP A 60 10.81 23.86 7.56
N THR A 61 9.83 23.49 8.39
CA THR A 61 9.91 22.28 9.24
C THR A 61 9.06 21.17 8.65
N VAL A 62 9.61 19.99 8.45
CA VAL A 62 8.85 18.82 8.02
C VAL A 62 7.94 18.38 9.15
N ALA A 63 6.64 18.65 9.02
CA ALA A 63 5.64 18.33 10.04
C ALA A 63 5.33 16.83 10.06
N PHE A 64 5.14 16.24 8.90
CA PHE A 64 4.89 14.80 8.72
C PHE A 64 5.23 14.38 7.28
N ALA A 65 5.35 13.06 7.06
CA ALA A 65 5.47 12.48 5.74
C ALA A 65 4.16 11.77 5.35
N GLY A 66 3.85 11.73 4.06
CA GLY A 66 2.64 11.08 3.56
C GLY A 66 2.60 11.07 2.04
N PHE A 67 1.46 10.73 1.44
CA PHE A 67 1.25 10.68 0.00
C PHE A 67 2.17 9.66 -0.72
N ALA A 68 3.49 9.81 -0.59
CA ALA A 68 4.49 8.91 -1.18
C ALA A 68 5.77 8.90 -0.32
N PRO A 69 6.61 7.84 -0.39
CA PRO A 69 7.90 7.80 0.28
C PRO A 69 8.77 9.01 -0.06
N GLY A 70 9.25 9.72 0.97
CA GLY A 70 10.03 10.94 0.81
C GLY A 70 9.22 12.21 0.50
N PHE A 71 7.88 12.17 0.46
CA PHE A 71 7.05 13.35 0.38
C PHE A 71 6.81 13.91 1.78
N GLY A 72 7.60 14.94 2.15
CA GLY A 72 7.46 15.65 3.42
C GLY A 72 6.54 16.86 3.28
N TYR A 73 5.55 16.96 4.16
CA TYR A 73 4.72 18.15 4.31
C TYR A 73 5.45 19.13 5.21
N MET A 74 5.89 20.25 4.64
CA MET A 74 6.75 21.23 5.29
C MET A 74 5.94 22.47 5.64
N VAL A 75 5.98 22.90 6.90
CA VAL A 75 5.34 24.12 7.40
C VAL A 75 6.38 25.21 7.53
N GLY A 76 6.09 26.40 6.98
CA GLY A 76 6.94 27.57 7.08
C GLY A 76 6.79 28.32 8.40
N GLU A 77 7.71 29.25 8.67
CA GLU A 77 7.67 30.12 9.85
C GLU A 77 6.58 31.22 9.74
N ASN A 78 6.14 31.52 8.52
CA ASN A 78 5.06 32.48 8.26
C ASN A 78 4.01 31.87 7.31
N GLN A 79 2.89 32.55 7.13
CA GLN A 79 1.74 32.11 6.32
C GLN A 79 1.60 32.88 4.99
N ASP A 80 2.63 33.62 4.58
CA ASP A 80 2.58 34.48 3.38
C ASP A 80 2.35 33.67 2.08
N LEU A 81 2.59 32.36 2.12
CA LEU A 81 2.48 31.44 0.98
C LEU A 81 1.31 30.45 1.13
N GLU A 82 0.30 30.78 1.90
CA GLU A 82 -0.92 29.96 1.97
C GLU A 82 -1.73 30.11 0.68
N VAL A 83 -1.87 29.01 -0.07
CA VAL A 83 -2.59 28.97 -1.36
C VAL A 83 -3.46 27.73 -1.48
N PRO A 84 -4.65 27.81 -2.11
CA PRO A 84 -5.50 26.65 -2.33
C PRO A 84 -4.85 25.66 -3.31
N ARG A 85 -5.24 24.41 -3.25
CA ARG A 85 -4.95 23.44 -4.30
C ARG A 85 -5.61 23.86 -5.60
N ARG A 86 -5.12 23.31 -6.71
CA ARG A 86 -5.78 23.48 -8.01
C ARG A 86 -7.16 22.84 -8.00
N SER A 87 -8.11 23.50 -8.62
CA SER A 87 -9.49 22.97 -8.80
C SER A 87 -9.52 21.65 -9.62
N SER A 88 -8.53 21.45 -10.50
CA SER A 88 -8.36 20.24 -11.29
C SER A 88 -6.93 19.70 -11.09
N PRO A 89 -6.78 18.53 -10.44
CA PRO A 89 -5.47 17.91 -10.25
C PRO A 89 -4.86 17.48 -11.59
N ARG A 90 -3.53 17.60 -11.69
CA ARG A 90 -2.77 17.07 -12.83
C ARG A 90 -2.73 15.55 -12.77
N THR A 91 -2.81 14.90 -13.91
CA THR A 91 -2.64 13.46 -14.04
C THR A 91 -1.21 13.01 -13.80
N ALA A 92 -0.24 13.91 -14.00
CA ALA A 92 1.18 13.64 -13.81
C ALA A 92 1.94 14.92 -13.44
N VAL A 93 2.48 14.95 -12.23
CA VAL A 93 3.45 15.94 -11.75
C VAL A 93 4.84 15.30 -11.84
N PRO A 94 5.85 15.96 -12.46
CA PRO A 94 7.21 15.42 -12.54
C PRO A 94 7.87 15.23 -11.17
N ALA A 95 8.78 14.27 -11.07
CA ALA A 95 9.66 14.14 -9.91
C ALA A 95 10.53 15.42 -9.75
N GLY A 96 10.79 15.81 -8.52
CA GLY A 96 11.53 17.03 -8.19
C GLY A 96 10.72 18.31 -8.25
N SER A 97 9.41 18.27 -8.60
CA SER A 97 8.56 19.46 -8.57
C SER A 97 8.42 19.99 -7.14
N VAL A 98 8.73 21.28 -6.94
CA VAL A 98 8.52 22.01 -5.69
C VAL A 98 7.16 22.70 -5.75
N ALA A 99 6.34 22.48 -4.72
CA ALA A 99 4.93 22.84 -4.78
C ALA A 99 4.38 23.37 -3.45
N LEU A 100 3.29 24.15 -3.54
CA LEU A 100 2.55 24.72 -2.41
C LEU A 100 1.09 24.25 -2.43
N ALA A 101 0.52 24.02 -1.25
CA ALA A 101 -0.92 23.82 -1.05
C ALA A 101 -1.30 24.01 0.42
N GLY A 102 -2.36 24.78 0.71
CA GLY A 102 -2.65 25.24 2.07
C GLY A 102 -1.44 26.00 2.60
N ASN A 103 -1.05 25.70 3.82
CA ASN A 103 0.12 26.23 4.48
C ASN A 103 1.39 25.36 4.31
N TYR A 104 1.36 24.40 3.37
CA TYR A 104 2.46 23.46 3.17
C TYR A 104 3.25 23.75 1.91
N SER A 105 4.57 23.53 2.01
CA SER A 105 5.46 23.27 0.89
C SER A 105 5.83 21.80 0.85
N ALA A 106 6.10 21.27 -0.34
CA ALA A 106 6.61 19.91 -0.52
C ALA A 106 7.40 19.77 -1.83
N VAL A 107 8.17 18.68 -1.91
CA VAL A 107 8.83 18.25 -3.15
C VAL A 107 8.29 16.87 -3.54
N TYR A 108 7.82 16.74 -4.78
CA TYR A 108 7.37 15.47 -5.31
C TYR A 108 8.56 14.51 -5.52
N PRO A 109 8.66 13.39 -4.78
CA PRO A 109 9.81 12.48 -4.86
C PRO A 109 9.86 11.69 -6.17
N ARG A 110 8.71 11.53 -6.83
CA ARG A 110 8.54 10.78 -8.07
C ARG A 110 7.40 11.34 -8.90
N ARG A 111 7.31 10.93 -10.16
CA ARG A 111 6.17 11.26 -11.02
C ARG A 111 4.88 10.65 -10.45
N SER A 112 3.88 11.50 -10.19
CA SER A 112 2.59 11.09 -9.60
C SER A 112 1.48 12.09 -9.95
N PRO A 113 0.20 11.72 -9.86
CA PRO A 113 -0.90 12.69 -9.92
C PRO A 113 -0.79 13.69 -8.75
N GLY A 114 -1.27 14.92 -8.93
CA GLY A 114 -1.27 15.90 -7.84
C GLY A 114 -1.97 17.21 -8.19
N GLY A 115 -2.54 17.86 -7.16
CA GLY A 115 -3.28 19.12 -7.29
C GLY A 115 -2.59 20.31 -6.63
N TRP A 116 -1.30 20.20 -6.29
CA TRP A 116 -0.56 21.31 -5.68
C TRP A 116 -0.08 22.30 -6.73
N GLN A 117 0.10 23.56 -6.33
CA GLN A 117 0.62 24.64 -7.16
C GLN A 117 2.13 24.49 -7.34
N LEU A 118 2.58 24.28 -8.56
CA LEU A 118 3.99 24.06 -8.88
C LEU A 118 4.72 25.40 -9.01
N ILE A 119 5.66 25.68 -8.10
CA ILE A 119 6.44 26.94 -8.10
C ILE A 119 7.85 26.76 -8.63
N GLY A 120 8.36 25.53 -8.72
CA GLY A 120 9.73 25.29 -9.18
C GLY A 120 10.05 23.80 -9.25
N ARG A 121 11.33 23.53 -9.41
CA ARG A 121 11.87 22.16 -9.45
C ARG A 121 13.25 22.06 -8.82
N THR A 122 13.57 20.88 -8.32
CA THR A 122 14.87 20.53 -7.76
C THR A 122 15.42 19.25 -8.34
N GLY A 123 16.75 19.11 -8.38
CA GLY A 123 17.43 17.85 -8.66
C GLY A 123 17.70 17.01 -7.40
N ALA A 124 17.26 17.45 -6.22
CA ALA A 124 17.46 16.71 -4.98
C ALA A 124 16.67 15.39 -5.01
N GLN A 125 17.35 14.30 -4.73
CA GLN A 125 16.72 12.97 -4.61
C GLN A 125 16.07 12.87 -3.23
N MET A 126 14.75 13.06 -3.17
CA MET A 126 13.99 13.08 -1.92
C MET A 126 13.91 11.71 -1.23
N TRP A 127 14.02 10.65 -1.99
CA TRP A 127 13.96 9.27 -1.52
C TRP A 127 15.08 8.43 -2.13
N ASP A 128 15.83 7.71 -1.28
CA ASP A 128 16.95 6.87 -1.68
C ASP A 128 17.15 5.77 -0.64
N LEU A 129 16.95 4.53 -1.05
CA LEU A 129 17.06 3.35 -0.18
C LEU A 129 18.51 3.00 0.20
N ASP A 130 19.50 3.54 -0.53
CA ASP A 130 20.92 3.33 -0.24
C ASP A 130 21.43 4.24 0.89
N ARG A 131 20.62 5.22 1.33
CA ARG A 131 20.93 6.05 2.50
C ARG A 131 20.56 5.34 3.81
N GLU A 132 21.30 5.59 4.87
CA GLU A 132 20.95 5.18 6.23
C GLU A 132 19.55 5.69 6.63
N GLN A 133 19.21 6.94 6.24
CA GLN A 133 17.87 7.51 6.33
C GLN A 133 17.33 7.73 4.91
N PRO A 134 16.43 6.88 4.41
CA PRO A 134 15.97 6.93 3.02
C PRO A 134 15.33 8.26 2.61
N ALA A 135 14.58 8.91 3.50
CA ALA A 135 13.99 10.21 3.24
C ALA A 135 15.02 11.32 3.46
N LEU A 136 15.28 12.17 2.45
CA LEU A 136 16.16 13.32 2.57
C LEU A 136 15.63 14.32 3.61
N ALA A 137 14.33 14.55 3.62
CA ALA A 137 13.64 15.44 4.54
C ALA A 137 12.61 14.63 5.34
N ALA A 138 13.02 14.12 6.51
CA ALA A 138 12.17 13.35 7.42
C ALA A 138 11.45 14.28 8.42
N PRO A 139 10.34 13.82 9.04
CA PRO A 139 9.64 14.58 10.07
C PRO A 139 10.56 15.11 11.16
N GLY A 140 10.46 16.41 11.45
CA GLY A 140 11.32 17.14 12.38
C GLY A 140 12.57 17.77 11.75
N HIS A 141 12.94 17.41 10.51
CA HIS A 141 14.03 18.10 9.81
C HIS A 141 13.64 19.53 9.45
N ARG A 142 14.65 20.39 9.42
CA ARG A 142 14.55 21.76 8.95
C ARG A 142 15.02 21.83 7.50
N VAL A 143 14.28 22.52 6.66
CA VAL A 143 14.57 22.63 5.23
C VAL A 143 14.70 24.10 4.86
N GLN A 144 15.76 24.44 4.13
CA GLN A 144 15.92 25.75 3.52
C GLN A 144 16.00 25.59 2.01
N PHE A 145 15.11 26.23 1.29
CA PHE A 145 15.18 26.30 -0.16
C PHE A 145 16.14 27.41 -0.59
N ARG A 146 16.95 27.13 -1.59
CA ARG A 146 17.91 28.08 -2.15
C ARG A 146 17.65 28.24 -3.64
N ALA A 147 17.38 29.46 -4.09
CA ALA A 147 17.18 29.74 -5.50
C ALA A 147 18.50 29.59 -6.27
N VAL A 148 18.46 28.77 -7.32
CA VAL A 148 19.59 28.57 -8.23
C VAL A 148 19.15 28.76 -9.68
N ARG A 149 20.09 29.06 -10.56
CA ARG A 149 19.84 29.09 -12.02
C ARG A 149 19.80 27.67 -12.54
N ALA A 150 19.01 27.43 -13.60
CA ALA A 150 18.94 26.13 -14.24
C ALA A 150 20.35 25.67 -14.68
N THR A 151 20.81 24.58 -14.11
CA THR A 151 22.03 23.90 -14.55
C THR A 151 21.60 22.66 -15.35
N VAL A 152 22.19 22.42 -16.50
CA VAL A 152 21.96 21.18 -17.26
C VAL A 152 22.64 20.07 -16.48
N THR A 153 21.87 19.31 -15.73
CA THR A 153 22.36 18.08 -15.09
C THR A 153 22.26 16.98 -16.12
N LEU A 154 23.42 16.50 -16.61
CA LEU A 154 23.45 15.26 -17.39
C LEU A 154 22.94 14.14 -16.49
N ALA A 155 21.89 13.44 -16.94
CA ALA A 155 21.36 12.28 -16.23
C ALA A 155 22.50 11.29 -15.98
N ALA A 156 22.74 10.94 -14.72
CA ALA A 156 23.69 9.89 -14.38
C ALA A 156 23.23 8.60 -15.07
N LYS A 157 24.16 7.99 -15.80
CA LYS A 157 23.94 6.69 -16.46
C LYS A 157 23.56 5.69 -15.36
N GLN A 158 22.35 5.15 -15.38
CA GLN A 158 21.99 4.07 -14.48
C GLN A 158 23.03 2.95 -14.59
N PRO A 159 23.57 2.43 -13.48
CA PRO A 159 24.45 1.27 -13.53
C PRO A 159 23.73 0.12 -14.24
N ALA A 160 24.46 -0.60 -15.07
CA ALA A 160 23.92 -1.82 -15.68
C ALA A 160 23.47 -2.78 -14.56
N PRO A 161 22.32 -3.47 -14.69
CA PRO A 161 21.91 -4.43 -13.70
C PRO A 161 23.01 -5.46 -13.50
N ALA A 162 23.32 -5.76 -12.23
CA ALA A 162 24.27 -6.82 -11.89
C ALA A 162 23.79 -8.15 -12.51
N PRO A 163 24.71 -9.03 -12.96
CA PRO A 163 24.33 -10.34 -13.45
C PRO A 163 23.53 -11.07 -12.36
N ALA A 164 22.38 -11.65 -12.75
CA ALA A 164 21.57 -12.43 -11.83
C ALA A 164 22.41 -13.59 -11.27
N PRO A 165 22.35 -13.89 -9.97
CA PRO A 165 23.03 -15.02 -9.39
C PRO A 165 22.59 -16.32 -10.09
N GLU A 166 23.49 -17.28 -10.27
CA GLU A 166 23.14 -18.62 -10.75
C GLU A 166 22.27 -19.29 -9.70
N VAL A 167 20.98 -19.40 -9.99
CA VAL A 167 19.99 -20.04 -9.13
C VAL A 167 19.94 -21.52 -9.50
N SER A 168 20.40 -22.39 -8.60
CA SER A 168 20.40 -23.85 -8.79
C SER A 168 19.07 -24.51 -8.42
N SER A 169 18.19 -23.80 -7.71
CA SER A 169 16.87 -24.31 -7.27
C SER A 169 15.88 -23.15 -7.19
N GLY A 170 14.68 -23.29 -7.76
CA GLY A 170 13.70 -22.22 -7.74
C GLY A 170 12.50 -22.46 -8.66
N LEU A 171 11.80 -21.36 -8.96
CA LEU A 171 10.64 -21.36 -9.85
C LEU A 171 10.88 -20.38 -11.02
N ARG A 172 10.86 -20.89 -12.23
CA ARG A 172 10.90 -20.08 -13.44
C ARG A 172 9.50 -19.63 -13.80
N ILE A 173 9.28 -18.35 -13.95
CA ILE A 173 8.01 -17.80 -14.41
C ILE A 173 7.86 -18.06 -15.92
N VAL A 174 6.93 -18.90 -16.30
CA VAL A 174 6.59 -19.13 -17.72
C VAL A 174 5.59 -18.08 -18.17
N SER A 175 4.53 -17.84 -17.35
CA SER A 175 3.54 -16.80 -17.56
C SER A 175 3.21 -16.15 -16.19
N PRO A 176 3.26 -14.83 -16.06
CA PRO A 176 2.88 -14.17 -14.80
C PRO A 176 1.35 -14.02 -14.65
N GLY A 177 0.53 -14.46 -15.61
CA GLY A 177 -0.89 -14.16 -15.64
C GLY A 177 -1.17 -12.66 -15.78
N LEU A 178 -2.32 -12.22 -15.28
CA LEU A 178 -2.70 -10.81 -15.32
C LEU A 178 -1.75 -9.95 -14.48
N GLN A 179 -1.45 -10.38 -13.27
CA GLN A 179 -0.47 -9.78 -12.36
C GLN A 179 -0.06 -10.81 -11.30
N SER A 180 1.23 -10.98 -11.13
CA SER A 180 1.81 -11.76 -10.03
C SER A 180 2.91 -10.97 -9.33
N LEU A 181 2.89 -10.96 -8.00
CA LEU A 181 3.75 -10.16 -7.14
C LEU A 181 4.32 -11.03 -6.03
N ILE A 182 5.52 -10.70 -5.56
CA ILE A 182 6.07 -11.28 -4.32
C ILE A 182 5.43 -10.53 -3.16
N GLN A 183 4.83 -11.26 -2.23
CA GLN A 183 4.20 -10.70 -1.04
C GLN A 183 4.55 -11.51 0.20
N ASP A 184 4.83 -10.80 1.30
CA ASP A 184 4.85 -11.32 2.66
C ASP A 184 3.76 -10.62 3.50
N LEU A 185 3.90 -10.50 4.81
CA LEU A 185 2.92 -9.80 5.65
C LEU A 185 3.09 -8.28 5.66
N GLY A 186 4.06 -7.74 4.93
CA GLY A 186 4.29 -6.30 4.76
C GLY A 186 5.33 -5.69 5.71
N ARG A 187 5.59 -4.38 5.52
CA ARG A 187 6.60 -3.56 6.22
C ARG A 187 5.95 -2.56 7.16
N PHE A 188 5.80 -2.93 8.41
CA PHE A 188 5.19 -2.06 9.43
C PHE A 188 6.19 -1.09 10.05
N GLY A 189 5.67 0.04 10.60
CA GLY A 189 6.49 1.01 11.35
C GLY A 189 7.12 2.12 10.51
N HIS A 190 6.88 2.16 9.18
CA HIS A 190 7.48 3.12 8.27
C HIS A 190 6.52 4.23 7.79
N SER A 191 5.33 4.36 8.40
CA SER A 191 4.37 5.41 8.06
C SER A 191 4.96 6.82 8.24
N GLY A 192 5.84 7.02 9.24
CA GLY A 192 6.58 8.27 9.42
C GLY A 192 7.52 8.65 8.27
N LEU A 193 7.80 7.74 7.34
CA LEU A 193 8.54 7.99 6.10
C LEU A 193 7.63 8.11 4.86
N GLY A 194 6.31 8.06 5.04
CA GLY A 194 5.35 8.04 3.93
C GLY A 194 5.20 6.67 3.25
N VAL A 195 5.64 5.60 3.92
CA VAL A 195 5.65 4.23 3.38
C VAL A 195 4.50 3.43 3.97
N SER A 196 3.65 2.86 3.10
CA SER A 196 2.57 1.94 3.51
C SER A 196 3.12 0.60 3.97
N ALA A 197 2.31 -0.15 4.74
CA ALA A 197 2.69 -1.50 5.13
C ALA A 197 2.77 -2.44 3.93
N ALA A 198 1.95 -2.24 2.92
CA ALA A 198 1.80 -3.15 1.79
C ALA A 198 1.53 -4.61 2.26
N GLY A 199 2.10 -5.61 1.60
CA GLY A 199 1.92 -7.02 1.97
C GLY A 199 0.73 -7.68 1.28
N ALA A 200 0.53 -8.96 1.57
CA ALA A 200 -0.56 -9.75 1.03
C ALA A 200 -1.92 -9.11 1.34
N LEU A 201 -2.78 -9.04 0.33
CA LEU A 201 -4.14 -8.52 0.49
C LEU A 201 -5.05 -9.49 1.25
N ASP A 202 -4.93 -10.80 1.02
CA ASP A 202 -5.55 -11.85 1.81
C ASP A 202 -4.46 -12.53 2.65
N ARG A 203 -4.25 -11.96 3.84
CA ARG A 203 -3.21 -12.40 4.79
C ARG A 203 -3.46 -13.81 5.33
N ALA A 204 -4.73 -14.20 5.43
CA ALA A 204 -5.10 -15.53 5.91
C ALA A 204 -4.70 -16.61 4.89
N SER A 205 -4.94 -16.36 3.60
CA SER A 205 -4.54 -17.29 2.54
C SER A 205 -3.02 -17.39 2.42
N LEU A 206 -2.28 -16.27 2.48
CA LEU A 206 -0.81 -16.30 2.53
C LEU A 206 -0.28 -17.15 3.68
N ARG A 207 -0.78 -16.92 4.91
CA ARG A 207 -0.37 -17.70 6.09
C ARG A 207 -0.67 -19.17 5.96
N ARG A 208 -1.83 -19.52 5.37
CA ARG A 208 -2.22 -20.90 5.11
C ARG A 208 -1.27 -21.56 4.12
N ALA A 209 -0.97 -20.90 2.98
CA ALA A 209 -0.04 -21.42 1.99
C ALA A 209 1.34 -21.72 2.60
N ASN A 210 1.88 -20.80 3.38
CA ASN A 210 3.15 -20.96 4.06
C ASN A 210 3.13 -22.09 5.09
N ARG A 211 2.06 -22.22 5.89
CA ARG A 211 1.93 -23.28 6.88
C ARG A 211 1.90 -24.66 6.22
N LEU A 212 1.22 -24.79 5.08
CA LEU A 212 1.12 -26.06 4.34
C LEU A 212 2.48 -26.57 3.88
N VAL A 213 3.37 -25.70 3.46
CA VAL A 213 4.73 -26.08 3.05
C VAL A 213 5.76 -26.04 4.20
N GLY A 214 5.32 -25.75 5.43
CA GLY A 214 6.16 -25.70 6.62
C GLY A 214 7.00 -24.43 6.75
N ASN A 215 6.65 -23.35 6.07
CA ASN A 215 7.32 -22.05 6.19
C ASN A 215 6.82 -21.25 7.42
N ALA A 216 7.62 -20.27 7.83
CA ALA A 216 7.14 -19.23 8.74
C ALA A 216 5.93 -18.51 8.13
N PRO A 217 4.91 -18.11 8.94
CA PRO A 217 3.70 -17.44 8.42
C PRO A 217 3.97 -16.17 7.63
N SER A 218 5.12 -15.53 7.86
CA SER A 218 5.58 -14.30 7.21
C SER A 218 6.52 -14.53 6.03
N ALA A 219 6.78 -15.78 5.65
CA ALA A 219 7.63 -16.05 4.48
C ALA A 219 7.00 -15.47 3.22
N ALA A 220 7.85 -14.99 2.32
CA ALA A 220 7.39 -14.45 1.05
C ALA A 220 6.87 -15.56 0.13
N ALA A 221 5.76 -15.27 -0.55
CA ALA A 221 5.10 -16.13 -1.52
C ALA A 221 4.67 -15.31 -2.74
N VAL A 222 4.14 -15.96 -3.76
CA VAL A 222 3.60 -15.27 -4.94
C VAL A 222 2.10 -15.06 -4.76
N GLU A 223 1.65 -13.80 -4.79
CA GLU A 223 0.24 -13.42 -4.92
C GLU A 223 -0.08 -13.26 -6.40
N THR A 224 -1.06 -13.99 -6.92
CA THR A 224 -1.52 -13.88 -8.31
C THR A 224 -3.00 -13.49 -8.40
N VAL A 225 -3.36 -12.75 -9.44
CA VAL A 225 -4.71 -12.20 -9.64
C VAL A 225 -5.40 -12.89 -10.80
N ALA A 226 -6.63 -13.36 -10.58
CA ALA A 226 -7.50 -13.96 -11.60
C ALA A 226 -6.91 -15.18 -12.32
N GLY A 227 -5.90 -15.84 -11.73
CA GLY A 227 -5.25 -17.02 -12.30
C GLY A 227 -4.28 -16.71 -13.46
N GLY A 228 -3.92 -17.74 -14.23
CA GLY A 228 -3.01 -17.63 -15.38
C GLY A 228 -1.52 -17.62 -15.02
N LEU A 229 -1.15 -17.68 -13.74
CA LEU A 229 0.24 -17.89 -13.34
C LEU A 229 0.69 -19.29 -13.74
N THR A 230 1.79 -19.36 -14.49
CA THR A 230 2.44 -20.61 -14.89
C THR A 230 3.90 -20.57 -14.46
N VAL A 231 4.33 -21.57 -13.70
CA VAL A 231 5.70 -21.69 -13.18
C VAL A 231 6.29 -23.05 -13.50
N GLN A 232 7.57 -23.07 -13.84
CA GLN A 232 8.35 -24.31 -14.04
C GLN A 232 9.31 -24.51 -12.88
N ALA A 233 9.39 -25.72 -12.36
CA ALA A 233 10.38 -26.07 -11.34
C ALA A 233 11.79 -26.12 -11.92
N VAL A 234 12.75 -25.58 -11.17
CA VAL A 234 14.18 -25.75 -11.33
C VAL A 234 14.66 -26.46 -10.07
N GLY A 235 15.00 -27.75 -10.19
CA GLY A 235 15.10 -28.66 -9.05
C GLY A 235 13.74 -28.99 -8.44
N ASP A 236 13.65 -30.07 -7.68
CA ASP A 236 12.41 -30.51 -7.03
C ASP A 236 11.92 -29.50 -6.00
N GLN A 237 10.63 -29.18 -6.02
CA GLN A 237 10.01 -28.20 -5.14
C GLN A 237 8.80 -28.80 -4.38
N VAL A 238 8.54 -28.29 -3.19
CA VAL A 238 7.29 -28.55 -2.46
C VAL A 238 6.48 -27.26 -2.44
N LEU A 239 5.28 -27.31 -2.99
CA LEU A 239 4.40 -26.17 -3.21
C LEU A 239 3.06 -26.34 -2.49
N ALA A 240 2.39 -25.24 -2.24
CA ALA A 240 0.97 -25.18 -1.91
C ALA A 240 0.33 -23.93 -2.53
N VAL A 241 -0.90 -24.08 -3.03
CA VAL A 241 -1.71 -22.96 -3.53
C VAL A 241 -2.94 -22.81 -2.67
N THR A 242 -3.24 -21.59 -2.24
CA THR A 242 -4.40 -21.22 -1.41
C THR A 242 -5.07 -19.95 -1.95
N GLY A 243 -6.18 -19.55 -1.35
CA GLY A 243 -6.94 -18.39 -1.81
C GLY A 243 -8.01 -18.79 -2.82
N ALA A 244 -8.31 -17.94 -3.79
CA ALA A 244 -9.36 -18.15 -4.78
C ALA A 244 -9.25 -19.54 -5.43
N PRO A 245 -10.29 -20.41 -5.32
CA PRO A 245 -10.26 -21.77 -5.80
C PRO A 245 -10.15 -21.82 -7.33
N ALA A 246 -9.18 -22.57 -7.81
CA ALA A 246 -8.89 -22.74 -9.23
C ALA A 246 -8.36 -24.15 -9.51
N ASP A 247 -8.47 -24.61 -10.73
CA ASP A 247 -7.83 -25.83 -11.18
C ASP A 247 -6.30 -25.67 -11.18
N LEU A 248 -5.60 -26.67 -10.66
CA LEU A 248 -4.14 -26.75 -10.68
C LEU A 248 -3.72 -27.89 -11.62
N SER A 249 -3.17 -27.56 -12.77
CA SER A 249 -2.66 -28.54 -13.74
C SER A 249 -1.15 -28.54 -13.74
N ILE A 250 -0.57 -29.74 -13.74
CA ILE A 250 0.87 -29.97 -13.77
C ILE A 250 1.19 -30.76 -15.05
N GLU A 251 2.07 -30.19 -15.86
CA GLU A 251 2.61 -30.80 -17.05
C GLU A 251 4.00 -31.35 -16.77
N THR A 252 4.22 -32.62 -17.03
CA THR A 252 5.54 -33.24 -17.06
C THR A 252 6.08 -33.14 -18.49
N PRO A 253 7.30 -32.57 -18.69
CA PRO A 253 7.83 -32.37 -20.03
C PRO A 253 8.00 -33.71 -20.77
N SER A 254 7.82 -33.67 -22.08
CA SER A 254 8.10 -34.80 -22.97
C SER A 254 9.57 -35.19 -22.88
N ALA A 255 9.85 -36.50 -22.79
CA ALA A 255 11.17 -37.08 -22.89
C ALA A 255 11.19 -38.13 -23.98
N ASP A 256 12.16 -38.10 -24.89
CA ASP A 256 12.51 -39.12 -25.90
C ASP A 256 11.26 -39.69 -26.68
N GLY A 257 10.38 -38.78 -27.16
CA GLY A 257 9.24 -39.19 -27.99
C GLY A 257 8.02 -39.69 -27.23
N VAL A 258 8.00 -39.51 -25.90
CA VAL A 258 6.82 -39.75 -25.06
C VAL A 258 6.01 -38.45 -25.00
N GLU A 259 4.69 -38.57 -25.22
CA GLU A 259 3.77 -37.40 -25.07
C GLU A 259 3.85 -36.80 -23.66
N PRO A 260 3.66 -35.47 -23.51
CA PRO A 260 3.62 -34.80 -22.20
C PRO A 260 2.54 -35.49 -21.31
N ALA A 261 2.90 -35.76 -20.06
CA ALA A 261 1.93 -36.26 -19.08
C ALA A 261 1.33 -35.13 -18.28
N TRP A 262 0.04 -35.28 -17.91
CA TRP A 262 -0.68 -34.28 -17.15
C TRP A 262 -1.22 -34.89 -15.85
N ARG A 263 -1.12 -34.17 -14.76
CA ARG A 263 -1.74 -34.51 -13.48
C ARG A 263 -2.33 -33.22 -12.86
N THR A 264 -3.23 -33.39 -11.91
CA THR A 264 -3.80 -32.30 -11.15
C THR A 264 -3.25 -32.28 -9.73
N ALA A 265 -3.15 -31.08 -9.14
CA ALA A 265 -2.95 -30.90 -7.72
C ALA A 265 -4.22 -30.33 -7.08
N ALA A 266 -4.36 -30.46 -5.76
CA ALA A 266 -5.49 -29.92 -5.03
C ALA A 266 -5.10 -28.58 -4.36
N MET A 267 -6.05 -27.63 -4.36
CA MET A 267 -5.94 -26.39 -3.58
C MET A 267 -5.82 -26.71 -2.09
N ALA A 268 -5.14 -25.85 -1.36
CA ALA A 268 -4.90 -25.94 0.08
C ALA A 268 -4.33 -27.31 0.53
N THR A 269 -3.52 -27.92 -0.32
CA THR A 269 -2.83 -29.17 -0.13
C THR A 269 -1.37 -29.01 -0.54
N PRO A 270 -0.39 -29.48 0.25
CA PRO A 270 1.00 -29.48 -0.22
C PRO A 270 1.20 -30.57 -1.30
N PHE A 271 1.99 -30.26 -2.33
CA PHE A 271 2.32 -31.18 -3.40
C PHE A 271 3.74 -30.98 -3.90
N ALA A 272 4.32 -32.04 -4.49
CA ALA A 272 5.61 -31.91 -5.15
C ALA A 272 5.44 -31.43 -6.59
N LEU A 273 6.35 -30.54 -7.03
CA LEU A 273 6.59 -30.19 -8.41
C LEU A 273 8.03 -30.57 -8.72
N LEU A 274 8.22 -31.59 -9.55
CA LEU A 274 9.53 -32.15 -9.85
C LEU A 274 10.28 -31.28 -10.84
N ASP A 275 11.60 -31.44 -10.91
CA ASP A 275 12.47 -30.68 -11.84
C ASP A 275 11.94 -30.74 -13.28
N GLY A 276 11.81 -29.58 -13.89
CA GLY A 276 11.26 -29.40 -15.24
C GLY A 276 9.73 -29.46 -15.35
N GLU A 277 8.99 -29.94 -14.36
CA GLU A 277 7.53 -29.90 -14.37
C GLU A 277 7.00 -28.44 -14.33
N THR A 278 5.86 -28.23 -14.97
CA THR A 278 5.24 -26.90 -15.09
C THR A 278 3.86 -26.92 -14.44
N LEU A 279 3.66 -26.07 -13.42
CA LEU A 279 2.37 -25.84 -12.78
C LEU A 279 1.67 -24.64 -13.45
N THR A 280 0.39 -24.81 -13.79
CA THR A 280 -0.51 -23.72 -14.20
C THR A 280 -1.65 -23.59 -13.21
N ILE A 281 -1.87 -22.37 -12.71
CA ILE A 281 -3.02 -22.00 -11.88
C ILE A 281 -4.11 -21.47 -12.82
N GLY A 282 -5.22 -22.16 -12.90
CA GLY A 282 -6.37 -21.81 -13.73
C GLY A 282 -7.09 -20.54 -13.28
N ALA A 283 -8.09 -20.12 -14.03
CA ALA A 283 -8.98 -19.02 -13.62
C ALA A 283 -9.84 -19.45 -12.42
N PRO A 284 -9.98 -18.62 -11.39
CA PRO A 284 -10.78 -18.95 -10.22
C PRO A 284 -12.30 -18.89 -10.53
N GLU A 285 -13.06 -19.80 -9.94
CA GLU A 285 -14.53 -19.81 -10.00
C GLU A 285 -15.16 -18.80 -9.06
N SER A 286 -14.47 -18.49 -7.95
CA SER A 286 -14.84 -17.50 -6.95
C SER A 286 -13.57 -16.92 -6.31
N GLY A 287 -13.67 -15.79 -5.64
CA GLY A 287 -12.50 -15.07 -5.18
C GLY A 287 -11.80 -14.33 -6.33
N PHE A 288 -10.62 -13.82 -6.06
CA PHE A 288 -9.88 -13.01 -7.02
C PHE A 288 -8.36 -13.25 -6.94
N ARG A 289 -7.84 -13.65 -5.76
CA ARG A 289 -6.41 -13.78 -5.50
C ARG A 289 -6.06 -15.17 -5.00
N SER A 290 -4.99 -15.74 -5.56
CA SER A 290 -4.40 -16.99 -5.09
C SER A 290 -2.96 -16.76 -4.67
N TYR A 291 -2.49 -17.59 -3.75
CA TYR A 291 -1.14 -17.51 -3.15
C TYR A 291 -0.41 -18.82 -3.40
N LEU A 292 0.70 -18.74 -4.10
CA LEU A 292 1.63 -19.86 -4.32
C LEU A 292 2.79 -19.74 -3.34
N ALA A 293 2.84 -20.62 -2.35
CA ALA A 293 4.00 -20.77 -1.47
C ALA A 293 4.89 -21.93 -1.96
N VAL A 294 6.19 -21.73 -1.81
CA VAL A 294 7.23 -22.74 -2.03
C VAL A 294 7.96 -22.96 -0.71
N ARG A 295 8.29 -24.24 -0.39
CA ARG A 295 9.06 -24.56 0.80
C ARG A 295 10.41 -23.87 0.79
N GLY A 296 10.76 -23.20 1.89
CA GLY A 296 11.89 -22.29 2.00
C GLY A 296 11.54 -20.81 1.73
N GLY A 297 10.37 -20.55 1.12
CA GLY A 297 9.91 -19.22 0.75
C GLY A 297 10.60 -18.64 -0.49
N VAL A 298 10.06 -17.60 -1.06
CA VAL A 298 10.69 -16.86 -2.17
C VAL A 298 11.83 -16.01 -1.62
N ASP A 299 13.06 -16.25 -2.11
CA ASP A 299 14.24 -15.47 -1.71
C ASP A 299 14.36 -14.21 -2.57
N ALA A 300 13.81 -13.12 -2.08
CA ALA A 300 13.97 -11.79 -2.63
C ALA A 300 14.63 -10.88 -1.59
N ALA A 301 15.42 -9.93 -2.03
CA ALA A 301 16.06 -8.98 -1.14
C ALA A 301 15.02 -8.18 -0.36
N PRO A 302 15.07 -8.17 0.98
CA PRO A 302 14.13 -7.40 1.78
C PRO A 302 14.41 -5.90 1.65
N VAL A 303 13.35 -5.10 1.56
CA VAL A 303 13.43 -3.64 1.58
C VAL A 303 12.61 -3.13 2.77
N LEU A 304 13.24 -2.39 3.66
CA LEU A 304 12.62 -1.95 4.93
C LEU A 304 12.00 -3.13 5.72
N GLY A 305 12.72 -4.26 5.76
CA GLY A 305 12.32 -5.45 6.52
C GLY A 305 11.25 -6.34 5.87
N SER A 306 10.81 -6.08 4.64
CA SER A 306 9.80 -6.87 3.93
C SER A 306 10.23 -7.17 2.48
N ARG A 307 9.83 -8.34 1.98
CA ARG A 307 9.99 -8.75 0.58
C ARG A 307 8.78 -8.38 -0.29
N SER A 308 7.77 -7.70 0.29
CA SER A 308 6.55 -7.34 -0.44
C SER A 308 6.79 -6.29 -1.50
N THR A 309 6.14 -6.47 -2.64
CA THR A 309 5.96 -5.43 -3.65
C THR A 309 4.90 -4.44 -3.17
N ASP A 310 5.24 -3.16 -3.15
CA ASP A 310 4.30 -2.05 -3.01
C ASP A 310 4.12 -1.38 -4.37
N THR A 311 2.95 -1.57 -4.97
CA THR A 311 2.68 -1.08 -6.33
C THR A 311 2.49 0.44 -6.39
N MET A 312 2.12 1.08 -5.29
CA MET A 312 1.97 2.52 -5.24
C MET A 312 3.32 3.22 -5.07
N SER A 313 4.14 2.76 -4.15
CA SER A 313 5.43 3.40 -3.86
C SER A 313 6.57 2.92 -4.75
N GLY A 314 6.42 1.77 -5.41
CA GLY A 314 7.49 1.12 -6.17
C GLY A 314 8.60 0.55 -5.29
N ILE A 315 8.31 0.28 -4.00
CA ILE A 315 9.23 -0.34 -3.06
C ILE A 315 9.09 -1.86 -3.12
N GLY A 316 10.21 -2.57 -3.02
CA GLY A 316 10.29 -4.02 -3.10
C GLY A 316 10.45 -4.53 -4.52
N PRO A 317 10.31 -5.85 -4.75
CA PRO A 317 10.49 -6.46 -6.07
C PRO A 317 9.53 -5.92 -7.11
N ALA A 318 9.97 -5.85 -8.37
CA ALA A 318 9.09 -5.54 -9.50
C ALA A 318 8.02 -6.65 -9.68
N PRO A 319 6.89 -6.35 -10.35
CA PRO A 319 5.95 -7.39 -10.78
C PRO A 319 6.67 -8.47 -11.58
N LEU A 320 6.26 -9.73 -11.38
CA LEU A 320 6.88 -10.88 -12.03
C LEU A 320 6.72 -10.81 -13.55
N ALA A 321 7.76 -11.24 -14.24
CA ALA A 321 7.82 -11.25 -15.71
C ALA A 321 8.17 -12.66 -16.23
N ALA A 322 7.70 -12.97 -17.43
CA ALA A 322 8.05 -14.23 -18.10
C ALA A 322 9.58 -14.36 -18.28
N GLY A 323 10.10 -15.55 -18.06
CA GLY A 323 11.53 -15.89 -18.08
C GLY A 323 12.26 -15.59 -16.76
N GLN A 324 11.67 -14.85 -15.82
CA GLN A 324 12.27 -14.58 -14.52
C GLN A 324 12.41 -15.87 -13.72
N LEU A 325 13.56 -16.04 -13.06
CA LEU A 325 13.82 -17.14 -12.14
C LEU A 325 13.72 -16.60 -10.70
N LEU A 326 12.80 -17.16 -9.92
CA LEU A 326 12.66 -16.90 -8.49
C LEU A 326 13.54 -17.88 -7.73
N ALA A 327 14.51 -17.38 -7.01
CA ALA A 327 15.26 -18.18 -6.05
C ALA A 327 14.37 -18.61 -4.89
N VAL A 328 14.61 -19.80 -4.38
CA VAL A 328 13.95 -20.33 -3.18
C VAL A 328 14.94 -20.32 -2.03
N GLY A 329 14.50 -19.87 -0.86
CA GLY A 329 15.31 -19.85 0.34
C GLY A 329 15.68 -21.22 0.85
N GLY A 330 16.66 -21.30 1.75
CA GLY A 330 17.10 -22.56 2.34
C GLY A 330 16.00 -23.19 3.22
N GLU A 331 15.88 -24.50 3.17
CA GLU A 331 14.93 -25.25 4.01
C GLU A 331 15.28 -25.28 5.49
N ALA A 332 16.45 -24.80 5.89
CA ALA A 332 16.98 -24.93 7.26
C ALA A 332 16.05 -24.32 8.34
N GLU A 333 15.23 -23.35 7.98
CA GLU A 333 14.25 -22.71 8.86
C GLU A 333 12.82 -23.24 8.68
N SER A 334 12.60 -24.20 7.78
CA SER A 334 11.28 -24.74 7.50
C SER A 334 10.88 -25.80 8.50
N GLY A 335 9.64 -25.71 8.99
CA GLY A 335 9.02 -26.73 9.81
C GLY A 335 8.60 -27.98 9.02
N VAL A 336 7.73 -28.80 9.61
CA VAL A 336 7.15 -29.98 8.96
C VAL A 336 6.13 -29.53 7.90
N VAL A 337 6.13 -30.20 6.76
CA VAL A 337 5.08 -30.04 5.73
C VAL A 337 3.73 -30.40 6.34
N GLY A 338 2.74 -29.54 6.14
CA GLY A 338 1.41 -29.69 6.72
C GLY A 338 0.54 -30.73 6.02
N HIS A 339 -0.69 -30.82 6.45
CA HIS A 339 -1.73 -31.65 5.86
C HIS A 339 -2.73 -30.80 5.09
N PRO A 340 -3.53 -31.37 4.16
CA PRO A 340 -4.60 -30.66 3.47
C PRO A 340 -5.52 -29.94 4.45
N GLU A 341 -5.86 -28.66 4.13
CA GLU A 341 -6.72 -27.82 4.95
C GLU A 341 -7.97 -27.40 4.18
N MET A 342 -9.09 -27.24 4.90
CA MET A 342 -10.27 -26.61 4.32
C MET A 342 -10.05 -25.12 4.16
N GLN A 343 -10.54 -24.56 3.05
CA GLN A 343 -10.57 -23.12 2.82
C GLN A 343 -11.97 -22.56 3.14
N PRO A 344 -12.09 -21.26 3.49
CA PRO A 344 -13.39 -20.61 3.59
C PRO A 344 -14.02 -20.45 2.21
N ASP A 345 -15.32 -20.17 2.17
CA ASP A 345 -15.98 -19.75 0.95
C ASP A 345 -15.49 -18.38 0.52
N PHE A 346 -15.17 -18.24 -0.76
CA PHE A 346 -14.69 -17.00 -1.35
C PHE A 346 -15.82 -16.23 -2.04
N PRO A 347 -15.77 -14.88 -2.06
CA PRO A 347 -16.74 -14.06 -2.76
C PRO A 347 -16.81 -14.40 -4.25
N GLY A 348 -18.03 -14.54 -4.78
CA GLY A 348 -18.28 -14.60 -6.22
C GLY A 348 -18.77 -13.25 -6.76
N THR A 349 -19.53 -13.30 -7.86
CA THR A 349 -20.17 -12.09 -8.46
C THR A 349 -21.40 -11.60 -7.67
N GLY A 350 -21.84 -12.36 -6.65
CA GLY A 350 -22.92 -11.98 -5.75
C GLY A 350 -22.53 -10.87 -4.78
N VAL A 351 -23.45 -10.54 -3.87
CA VAL A 351 -23.23 -9.48 -2.87
C VAL A 351 -22.39 -9.98 -1.71
N THR A 352 -21.24 -9.34 -1.48
CA THR A 352 -20.39 -9.56 -0.31
C THR A 352 -20.68 -8.49 0.74
N VAL A 353 -21.11 -8.89 1.93
CA VAL A 353 -21.33 -7.97 3.06
C VAL A 353 -20.00 -7.74 3.76
N LEU A 354 -19.65 -6.46 3.96
CA LEU A 354 -18.49 -6.03 4.73
C LEU A 354 -18.93 -5.16 5.91
N ASP A 355 -18.51 -5.54 7.11
CA ASP A 355 -18.78 -4.78 8.31
C ASP A 355 -17.88 -3.55 8.39
N VAL A 356 -18.47 -2.42 8.77
CA VAL A 356 -17.80 -1.12 8.85
C VAL A 356 -18.11 -0.40 10.16
N VAL A 357 -17.15 0.38 10.62
CA VAL A 357 -17.31 1.37 11.69
C VAL A 357 -17.31 2.78 11.10
N PRO A 358 -17.93 3.78 11.77
CA PRO A 358 -17.90 5.15 11.31
C PRO A 358 -16.46 5.66 11.13
N GLY A 359 -16.20 6.30 10.00
CA GLY A 359 -14.93 6.95 9.72
C GLY A 359 -14.81 8.32 10.43
N PRO A 360 -13.61 8.90 10.48
CA PRO A 360 -13.36 10.17 11.14
C PRO A 360 -14.09 11.36 10.49
N ARG A 361 -14.60 11.18 9.28
CA ARG A 361 -15.33 12.21 8.52
C ARG A 361 -16.75 11.78 8.14
N ALA A 362 -17.34 10.86 8.89
CA ALA A 362 -18.75 10.52 8.74
C ALA A 362 -19.67 11.74 8.90
N ASP A 363 -19.26 12.76 9.67
CA ASP A 363 -19.95 14.05 9.87
C ASP A 363 -20.00 14.95 8.61
N TRP A 364 -19.35 14.55 7.52
CA TRP A 364 -19.47 15.21 6.21
C TRP A 364 -20.67 14.72 5.40
N PHE A 365 -21.42 13.78 5.94
CA PHE A 365 -22.54 13.11 5.30
C PHE A 365 -23.78 13.20 6.21
N ASP A 366 -24.95 13.46 5.65
CA ASP A 366 -26.21 13.43 6.39
C ASP A 366 -26.72 12.00 6.61
N ALA A 367 -27.82 11.88 7.32
CA ALA A 367 -28.44 10.60 7.64
C ALA A 367 -28.84 9.83 6.37
N ASP A 368 -29.30 10.52 5.33
CA ASP A 368 -29.73 9.90 4.07
C ASP A 368 -28.55 9.36 3.29
N ALA A 369 -27.44 10.09 3.24
CA ALA A 369 -26.19 9.61 2.63
C ALA A 369 -25.61 8.41 3.39
N LEU A 370 -25.61 8.42 4.74
CA LEU A 370 -25.17 7.29 5.54
C LEU A 370 -26.08 6.06 5.36
N ALA A 371 -27.40 6.28 5.27
CA ALA A 371 -28.35 5.21 4.99
C ALA A 371 -28.15 4.65 3.56
N SER A 372 -27.95 5.52 2.56
CA SER A 372 -27.68 5.12 1.18
C SER A 372 -26.35 4.35 1.07
N PHE A 373 -25.33 4.72 1.83
CA PHE A 373 -24.04 4.04 1.83
C PHE A 373 -24.15 2.56 2.18
N CYS A 374 -24.97 2.19 3.16
CA CYS A 374 -25.23 0.80 3.57
C CYS A 374 -26.44 0.17 2.87
N GLY A 375 -27.34 0.98 2.30
CA GLY A 375 -28.60 0.55 1.71
C GLY A 375 -28.50 0.03 0.28
N GLN A 376 -27.34 0.16 -0.39
CA GLN A 376 -27.16 -0.23 -1.78
C GLN A 376 -25.99 -1.20 -1.97
N ASP A 377 -25.97 -1.81 -3.15
CA ASP A 377 -24.86 -2.65 -3.60
C ASP A 377 -23.88 -1.82 -4.40
N TRP A 378 -22.61 -1.89 -4.03
CA TRP A 378 -21.51 -1.21 -4.69
C TRP A 378 -20.76 -2.19 -5.61
N GLU A 379 -20.76 -1.93 -6.90
CA GLU A 379 -20.05 -2.75 -7.89
C GLU A 379 -18.55 -2.40 -7.92
N VAL A 380 -17.69 -3.42 -7.90
CA VAL A 380 -16.22 -3.27 -8.00
C VAL A 380 -15.82 -3.01 -9.46
N LYS A 381 -15.24 -1.84 -9.72
CA LYS A 381 -14.85 -1.42 -11.08
C LYS A 381 -13.53 -2.03 -11.55
N PRO A 382 -13.34 -2.15 -12.90
CA PRO A 382 -12.08 -2.65 -13.48
C PRO A 382 -10.83 -1.83 -13.11
N GLN A 383 -10.98 -0.54 -12.77
CA GLN A 383 -9.88 0.34 -12.37
C GLN A 383 -9.43 0.11 -10.92
N SER A 384 -9.96 -0.92 -10.25
CA SER A 384 -9.53 -1.34 -8.92
C SER A 384 -8.15 -2.01 -8.98
N ASN A 385 -7.34 -1.78 -7.95
CA ASN A 385 -6.00 -2.34 -7.82
C ASN A 385 -5.64 -2.53 -6.34
N ARG A 386 -4.37 -2.79 -6.03
CA ARG A 386 -3.89 -2.99 -4.65
C ARG A 386 -3.91 -1.72 -3.79
N VAL A 387 -3.98 -0.53 -4.41
CA VAL A 387 -4.12 0.76 -3.70
C VAL A 387 -5.54 0.94 -3.17
N GLY A 388 -6.55 0.59 -4.00
CA GLY A 388 -7.94 0.72 -3.60
C GLY A 388 -8.92 0.16 -4.62
N MET A 389 -10.06 -0.27 -4.11
CA MET A 389 -11.20 -0.71 -4.90
C MET A 389 -12.09 0.50 -5.20
N ARG A 390 -12.26 0.80 -6.48
CA ARG A 390 -13.18 1.83 -6.95
C ARG A 390 -14.57 1.24 -7.05
N LEU A 391 -15.53 1.88 -6.41
CA LEU A 391 -16.90 1.37 -6.30
C LEU A 391 -17.85 2.20 -7.16
N GLN A 392 -18.82 1.54 -7.78
CA GLN A 392 -19.88 2.14 -8.57
C GLN A 392 -21.23 1.90 -7.93
N GLY A 393 -22.04 2.94 -7.81
CA GLY A 393 -23.38 2.93 -7.26
C GLY A 393 -24.03 4.30 -7.38
N THR A 394 -25.09 4.56 -6.61
CA THR A 394 -25.67 5.90 -6.49
C THR A 394 -24.70 6.79 -5.73
N PRO A 395 -24.27 7.94 -6.31
CA PRO A 395 -23.30 8.81 -5.65
C PRO A 395 -23.82 9.36 -4.30
N LEU A 396 -22.93 9.40 -3.33
CA LEU A 396 -23.20 9.96 -2.01
C LEU A 396 -23.04 11.48 -2.04
N GLN A 397 -23.99 12.20 -1.46
CA GLN A 397 -23.93 13.65 -1.33
C GLN A 397 -23.18 14.05 -0.07
N ARG A 398 -22.25 15.00 -0.17
CA ARG A 398 -21.55 15.60 0.95
C ARG A 398 -22.29 16.85 1.42
N THR A 399 -22.44 17.02 2.72
CA THR A 399 -23.05 18.21 3.34
C THR A 399 -22.07 19.39 3.40
N ARG A 400 -20.77 19.12 3.36
CA ARG A 400 -19.71 20.14 3.41
C ARG A 400 -19.03 20.25 2.04
N GLN A 401 -18.87 21.47 1.59
CA GLN A 401 -18.11 21.81 0.40
C GLN A 401 -16.67 22.21 0.79
N GLY A 402 -15.74 22.10 -0.14
CA GLY A 402 -14.36 22.47 0.04
C GLY A 402 -13.40 21.30 0.16
N GLU A 403 -12.16 21.63 0.38
CA GLU A 403 -11.06 20.67 0.53
C GLU A 403 -10.88 20.27 1.99
N LEU A 404 -10.57 19.01 2.20
CA LEU A 404 -10.10 18.50 3.47
C LEU A 404 -8.57 18.62 3.52
N ALA A 405 -8.04 19.10 4.63
CA ALA A 405 -6.60 19.01 4.89
C ALA A 405 -6.16 17.53 4.81
N SER A 406 -4.89 17.29 4.41
CA SER A 406 -4.37 15.93 4.36
C SER A 406 -4.42 15.26 5.72
N GLU A 407 -5.10 14.11 5.80
CA GLU A 407 -5.27 13.32 7.02
C GLU A 407 -4.66 11.93 6.84
N GLY A 408 -4.25 11.31 7.96
CA GLY A 408 -3.77 9.94 7.96
C GLY A 408 -4.86 8.97 7.50
N THR A 409 -4.48 7.99 6.69
CA THR A 409 -5.37 6.93 6.19
C THR A 409 -4.88 5.55 6.62
N VAL A 410 -5.77 4.58 6.57
CA VAL A 410 -5.50 3.18 6.92
C VAL A 410 -6.07 2.25 5.84
N ALA A 411 -5.56 1.02 5.76
CA ALA A 411 -6.23 -0.02 4.99
C ALA A 411 -7.65 -0.23 5.53
N GLY A 412 -8.61 -0.41 4.63
CA GLY A 412 -10.03 -0.48 4.99
C GLY A 412 -10.76 0.86 5.05
N ALA A 413 -10.07 2.00 4.98
CA ALA A 413 -10.72 3.29 4.89
C ALA A 413 -11.53 3.42 3.59
N VAL A 414 -12.78 3.89 3.71
CA VAL A 414 -13.66 4.16 2.56
C VAL A 414 -13.71 5.66 2.36
N GLN A 415 -12.95 6.15 1.40
CA GLN A 415 -12.95 7.58 1.01
C GLN A 415 -14.02 7.88 -0.02
N VAL A 416 -14.61 9.08 0.08
CA VAL A 416 -15.62 9.56 -0.88
C VAL A 416 -15.11 10.84 -1.54
N PRO A 417 -14.56 10.75 -2.77
CA PRO A 417 -14.17 11.89 -3.58
C PRO A 417 -15.38 12.79 -3.96
N PRO A 418 -15.16 13.97 -4.60
CA PRO A 418 -16.23 14.90 -4.97
C PRO A 418 -17.35 14.30 -5.82
N GLU A 419 -17.03 13.30 -6.63
CA GLU A 419 -18.00 12.58 -7.49
C GLU A 419 -18.96 11.70 -6.68
N GLY A 420 -18.78 11.56 -5.36
CA GLY A 420 -19.64 10.78 -4.48
C GLY A 420 -19.48 9.26 -4.60
N LEU A 421 -18.51 8.76 -5.37
CA LEU A 421 -18.27 7.34 -5.55
C LEU A 421 -17.17 6.85 -4.61
N PRO A 422 -17.46 5.88 -3.71
CA PRO A 422 -16.49 5.45 -2.71
C PRO A 422 -15.28 4.74 -3.30
N VAL A 423 -14.14 4.87 -2.61
CA VAL A 423 -12.91 4.11 -2.84
C VAL A 423 -12.53 3.44 -1.52
N LEU A 424 -12.55 2.10 -1.51
CA LEU A 424 -12.09 1.30 -0.37
C LEU A 424 -10.57 1.11 -0.49
N PHE A 425 -9.80 1.65 0.44
CA PHE A 425 -8.35 1.50 0.48
C PHE A 425 -7.92 0.09 0.85
N LEU A 426 -6.94 -0.43 0.11
CA LEU A 426 -6.34 -1.74 0.32
C LEU A 426 -4.90 -1.60 0.85
N ALA A 427 -4.06 -2.64 0.71
CA ALA A 427 -2.75 -2.68 1.38
C ALA A 427 -1.76 -1.62 0.89
N ASP A 428 -1.76 -1.28 -0.40
CA ASP A 428 -0.82 -0.31 -0.97
C ASP A 428 -1.36 1.13 -0.94
N HIS A 429 -2.31 1.45 -0.03
CA HIS A 429 -2.94 2.76 0.07
C HIS A 429 -1.94 3.87 0.42
N PRO A 430 -2.19 5.13 0.04
CA PRO A 430 -1.38 6.25 0.50
C PRO A 430 -1.54 6.44 2.01
N ILE A 431 -0.45 6.86 2.68
CA ILE A 431 -0.48 7.10 4.14
C ILE A 431 -1.33 8.31 4.50
N THR A 432 -1.48 9.27 3.60
CA THR A 432 -2.34 10.44 3.78
C THR A 432 -3.28 10.61 2.60
N GLY A 433 -4.47 11.15 2.87
CA GLY A 433 -5.48 11.47 1.86
C GLY A 433 -6.18 12.79 2.17
N GLY A 434 -6.80 13.38 1.16
CA GLY A 434 -7.51 14.66 1.26
C GLY A 434 -9.01 14.58 0.98
N TYR A 435 -9.59 13.37 1.03
CA TYR A 435 -11.04 13.18 0.88
C TYR A 435 -11.64 12.60 2.16
N PRO A 436 -12.90 12.92 2.48
CA PRO A 436 -13.53 12.43 3.69
C PRO A 436 -13.66 10.92 3.71
N VAL A 437 -13.21 10.31 4.82
CA VAL A 437 -13.38 8.90 5.12
C VAL A 437 -14.72 8.73 5.84
N ILE A 438 -15.71 8.15 5.14
CA ILE A 438 -17.06 7.92 5.66
C ILE A 438 -17.10 6.75 6.63
N ALA A 439 -16.33 5.69 6.36
CA ALA A 439 -16.32 4.45 7.12
C ALA A 439 -14.95 3.78 7.06
N VAL A 440 -14.72 2.81 7.95
CA VAL A 440 -13.55 1.93 7.91
C VAL A 440 -14.04 0.48 8.02
N VAL A 441 -13.61 -0.38 7.08
CA VAL A 441 -13.88 -1.82 7.10
C VAL A 441 -13.17 -2.46 8.29
N VAL A 442 -13.85 -3.33 9.01
CA VAL A 442 -13.27 -4.08 10.14
C VAL A 442 -12.09 -4.94 9.65
N ASP A 443 -10.95 -4.87 10.35
CA ASP A 443 -9.69 -5.51 9.91
C ASP A 443 -9.83 -7.01 9.58
N SER A 444 -10.64 -7.75 10.35
CA SER A 444 -10.88 -9.18 10.12
C SER A 444 -11.60 -9.48 8.79
N GLN A 445 -12.15 -8.49 8.12
CA GLN A 445 -12.85 -8.64 6.84
C GLN A 445 -12.06 -8.10 5.63
N LEU A 446 -10.88 -7.54 5.84
CA LEU A 446 -10.04 -7.04 4.76
C LEU A 446 -9.59 -8.18 3.82
N ASP A 447 -9.25 -9.34 4.36
CA ASP A 447 -8.91 -10.52 3.58
C ASP A 447 -10.07 -10.92 2.65
N ARG A 448 -11.32 -10.87 3.16
CA ARG A 448 -12.53 -11.13 2.36
C ARG A 448 -12.80 -10.05 1.32
N ALA A 449 -12.61 -8.77 1.67
CA ALA A 449 -12.73 -7.65 0.73
C ALA A 449 -11.74 -7.81 -0.44
N ALA A 450 -10.51 -8.24 -0.15
CA ALA A 450 -9.47 -8.47 -1.15
C ALA A 450 -9.84 -9.57 -2.17
N GLN A 451 -10.77 -10.45 -1.82
CA GLN A 451 -11.20 -11.55 -2.68
C GLN A 451 -12.45 -11.22 -3.52
N VAL A 452 -13.05 -10.03 -3.37
CA VAL A 452 -14.17 -9.64 -4.23
C VAL A 452 -13.67 -9.38 -5.65
N PRO A 453 -14.17 -10.12 -6.67
CA PRO A 453 -13.71 -9.97 -8.04
C PRO A 453 -14.20 -8.66 -8.67
N ILE A 454 -13.59 -8.27 -9.78
CA ILE A 454 -14.10 -7.19 -10.65
C ILE A 454 -15.52 -7.54 -11.11
N GLY A 455 -16.46 -6.57 -11.03
CA GLY A 455 -17.88 -6.78 -11.29
C GLY A 455 -18.65 -7.42 -10.12
N GLY A 456 -17.94 -7.91 -9.10
CA GLY A 456 -18.56 -8.35 -7.85
C GLY A 456 -19.16 -7.16 -7.07
N LYS A 457 -20.06 -7.46 -6.13
CA LYS A 457 -20.78 -6.42 -5.38
C LYS A 457 -20.42 -6.45 -3.92
N ILE A 458 -20.29 -5.27 -3.33
CA ILE A 458 -20.06 -5.06 -1.90
C ILE A 458 -21.29 -4.34 -1.33
N ARG A 459 -21.79 -4.80 -0.18
CA ARG A 459 -22.72 -4.06 0.66
C ARG A 459 -22.08 -3.81 2.02
N PHE A 460 -22.00 -2.54 2.42
CA PHE A 460 -21.51 -2.21 3.75
C PHE A 460 -22.59 -2.37 4.80
N ARG A 461 -22.18 -2.75 6.01
CA ARG A 461 -23.07 -2.91 7.16
C ARG A 461 -22.44 -2.27 8.39
N TRP A 462 -23.16 -1.35 9.03
CA TRP A 462 -22.69 -0.77 10.29
C TRP A 462 -22.60 -1.83 11.37
N VAL A 463 -21.47 -1.90 12.06
CA VAL A 463 -21.31 -2.74 13.24
C VAL A 463 -21.86 -1.99 14.45
N PRO A 464 -22.77 -2.59 15.24
CA PRO A 464 -23.18 -2.00 16.52
C PRO A 464 -21.97 -1.79 17.45
N ASP A 465 -21.98 -0.68 18.22
CA ASP A 465 -20.88 -0.31 19.13
C ASP A 465 -20.48 -1.44 20.11
N GLU A 466 -21.40 -2.31 20.46
CA GLU A 466 -21.18 -3.47 21.33
C GLU A 466 -20.27 -4.54 20.68
N ILE A 467 -20.30 -4.70 19.35
CA ILE A 467 -19.44 -5.65 18.64
C ILE A 467 -18.04 -5.07 18.45
N ALA A 468 -17.92 -3.76 18.23
CA ALA A 468 -16.63 -3.07 18.19
C ALA A 468 -15.88 -3.18 19.53
N ALA A 469 -16.61 -3.29 20.65
CA ALA A 469 -16.06 -3.51 21.99
C ALA A 469 -15.67 -4.99 22.23
N ALA A 470 -16.39 -5.96 21.65
CA ALA A 470 -16.15 -7.39 21.84
C ALA A 470 -14.97 -7.95 21.02
N THR A 471 -14.60 -7.30 19.91
CA THR A 471 -13.38 -7.63 19.12
C THR A 471 -12.09 -7.09 19.75
N ALA A 472 -12.19 -6.27 20.80
CA ALA A 472 -11.08 -5.93 21.68
C ALA A 472 -10.86 -7.10 22.65
N ALA A 473 -9.68 -7.74 22.59
CA ALA A 473 -9.30 -8.91 23.40
C ALA A 473 -9.67 -8.77 24.90
N PRO A 474 -10.00 -9.90 25.58
CA PRO A 474 -10.44 -9.90 26.96
C PRO A 474 -9.42 -9.22 27.87
N GLU A 475 -9.94 -8.41 28.79
CA GLU A 475 -9.13 -7.78 29.83
C GLU A 475 -8.51 -8.89 30.70
N HIS A 476 -7.19 -9.04 30.66
CA HIS A 476 -6.46 -9.69 31.72
C HIS A 476 -6.60 -8.82 32.98
N THR A 477 -7.53 -9.17 33.83
CA THR A 477 -7.56 -8.72 35.23
C THR A 477 -6.31 -9.29 35.90
N THR A 478 -5.33 -8.45 36.13
CA THR A 478 -4.24 -8.75 37.06
C THR A 478 -4.87 -8.78 38.48
N PRO A 479 -4.73 -9.87 39.26
CA PRO A 479 -5.20 -9.87 40.63
C PRO A 479 -4.43 -8.80 41.43
N GLU A 480 -5.17 -7.98 42.19
CA GLU A 480 -4.57 -7.10 43.20
C GLU A 480 -3.76 -7.92 44.20
N PRO A 481 -2.57 -7.46 44.64
CA PRO A 481 -1.84 -8.12 45.72
C PRO A 481 -2.66 -8.01 47.01
N GLU A 482 -3.00 -9.15 47.63
CA GLU A 482 -3.55 -9.23 48.99
C GLU A 482 -2.61 -8.51 49.93
N GLU A 483 -3.04 -7.44 50.55
CA GLU A 483 -2.40 -6.87 51.73
C GLU A 483 -2.45 -7.89 52.85
N SER A 484 -1.32 -8.47 53.19
CA SER A 484 -1.12 -9.28 54.42
C SER A 484 -1.05 -8.37 55.64
N ASN A 485 -2.03 -8.52 56.52
CA ASN A 485 -1.96 -8.07 57.88
C ASN A 485 -0.81 -8.73 58.67
#